data_67a29adc8165e903925a6b4f3f6418df
#
_entry.id   67a29adc8165e903925a6b4f3f6418df
#
_cell.length_a   1.000
_cell.length_b   1.000
_cell.length_c   1.000
_cell.angle_alpha   90.00
_cell.angle_beta   90.00
_cell.angle_gamma   90.00
#
_symmetry.space_group_name_H-M   'P 1'
#
loop_
_entity.id
_entity.type
_entity.pdbx_description
1 polymer ?
#
loop_
_entity_poly.entity_id
_entity_poly.type
_entity_poly.pdbx_seq_one_letter_code
_entity_poly.pdbx_strand_id
1 'polypeptide(L)'
;MTNAALYRGPLAALVMVGAMLAVGGTGRAQNSETGDLSIELVDPKVLRVCADPRNMPFSNEKGEGFENKLAEFLAAKLQKRLDYMYFPQATGFVRMTLGAHRCDVIMGFPQGDDLVQGTNPYYRTAYALVAKPGSGLEEVDSLKDTRLKDKHIGIVAGTPPATEMAVNGLMANAKPYQLMIDTRVDSSAAAMIDDLTSGRIDAGILWGPMAGYYAKQSNPPLHVTPLVHETSGPKLVYRIGMGVRPADQNWKRQLNRLIQENQPAINKIMLDFGVPLLDEGDKPILAETTK
;
A
#
# COMPACT_ATOMS: atom_id res chain seq x y z
N MET A 1 30.81 5.94 -70.43
CA MET A 1 30.96 7.16 -71.24
C MET A 1 31.13 8.29 -70.26
N THR A 2 32.42 8.63 -70.08
CA THR A 2 33.09 9.94 -70.29
C THR A 2 32.69 11.03 -69.31
N ASN A 3 33.53 11.69 -68.59
CA ASN A 3 34.95 12.08 -68.48
C ASN A 3 34.96 13.06 -67.29
N ALA A 4 35.75 12.92 -66.31
CA ALA A 4 37.06 13.53 -66.03
C ALA A 4 37.22 15.02 -66.31
N ALA A 5 37.51 15.82 -65.28
CA ALA A 5 38.52 16.89 -65.39
C ALA A 5 38.98 17.35 -63.98
N LEU A 6 40.27 17.13 -63.79
CA LEU A 6 41.12 17.66 -62.73
C LEU A 6 41.40 19.16 -62.88
N TYR A 7 41.53 19.92 -61.77
CA TYR A 7 42.34 21.13 -61.74
C TYR A 7 43.20 21.15 -60.47
N ARG A 8 44.53 21.22 -60.70
CA ARG A 8 45.59 21.35 -59.72
C ARG A 8 46.12 22.79 -59.65
N GLY A 9 46.52 23.22 -58.48
CA GLY A 9 47.66 24.08 -58.26
C GLY A 9 47.40 25.35 -57.48
N PRO A 10 48.48 26.03 -57.00
CA PRO A 10 49.41 25.56 -55.94
C PRO A 10 49.48 26.48 -54.70
N LEU A 11 50.18 25.96 -53.69
CA LEU A 11 50.80 26.55 -52.50
C LEU A 11 50.98 28.08 -52.40
N ALA A 12 50.69 28.63 -51.19
CA ALA A 12 51.48 29.61 -50.51
C ALA A 12 51.42 29.41 -49.00
N ALA A 13 52.54 29.09 -48.42
CA ALA A 13 52.78 28.96 -47.01
C ALA A 13 52.97 30.36 -46.40
N LEU A 14 52.26 30.69 -45.30
CA LEU A 14 52.63 31.81 -44.44
C LEU A 14 52.71 31.34 -42.99
N VAL A 15 53.93 31.25 -42.46
CA VAL A 15 54.22 30.97 -41.05
C VAL A 15 54.03 32.25 -40.27
N MET A 16 53.07 32.25 -39.33
CA MET A 16 53.04 33.26 -38.27
C MET A 16 53.20 32.59 -36.91
N VAL A 17 54.31 32.88 -36.26
CA VAL A 17 54.59 32.52 -34.88
C VAL A 17 53.85 33.52 -34.01
N GLY A 18 52.82 33.07 -33.28
CA GLY A 18 52.13 33.86 -32.26
C GLY A 18 52.21 33.17 -30.90
N ALA A 19 52.89 33.84 -29.95
CA ALA A 19 53.08 33.40 -28.57
C ALA A 19 51.75 33.18 -27.84
N MET A 20 51.47 31.94 -27.40
CA MET A 20 50.36 31.66 -26.49
C MET A 20 50.80 31.93 -25.04
N LEU A 21 50.21 32.96 -24.43
CA LEU A 21 50.18 33.15 -22.99
C LEU A 21 49.11 32.19 -22.43
N ALA A 22 49.55 31.14 -21.72
CA ALA A 22 48.72 30.24 -21.01
C ALA A 22 48.13 30.97 -19.75
N VAL A 23 46.89 31.42 -19.84
CA VAL A 23 46.11 31.79 -18.64
C VAL A 23 45.45 30.53 -18.13
N GLY A 24 46.00 29.97 -17.05
CA GLY A 24 45.42 28.88 -16.31
C GLY A 24 44.11 29.30 -15.61
N GLY A 25 42.99 29.17 -16.28
CA GLY A 25 41.68 29.26 -15.65
C GLY A 25 41.36 27.93 -14.99
N THR A 26 41.39 27.85 -13.65
CA THR A 26 40.81 26.75 -12.90
C THR A 26 39.30 26.80 -13.11
N GLY A 27 38.87 26.10 -14.13
CA GLY A 27 37.43 25.81 -14.35
C GLY A 27 36.94 24.97 -13.20
N ARG A 28 36.29 25.63 -12.22
CA ARG A 28 35.45 24.94 -11.25
C ARG A 28 34.31 24.30 -12.03
N ALA A 29 34.33 22.99 -12.15
CA ALA A 29 33.19 22.24 -12.64
C ALA A 29 32.02 22.53 -11.69
N GLN A 30 31.12 23.42 -12.10
CA GLN A 30 29.80 23.50 -11.50
C GLN A 30 29.11 22.18 -11.87
N ASN A 31 29.03 21.27 -10.88
CA ASN A 31 28.02 20.24 -10.90
C ASN A 31 26.67 20.96 -10.93
N SER A 32 26.17 21.18 -12.13
CA SER A 32 24.73 21.43 -12.30
C SER A 32 24.05 20.12 -11.90
N GLU A 33 23.63 20.03 -10.64
CA GLU A 33 22.50 19.17 -10.30
C GLU A 33 21.35 19.66 -11.18
N THR A 34 21.17 18.99 -12.31
CA THR A 34 19.90 19.01 -13.02
C THR A 34 18.94 18.26 -12.13
N GLY A 35 18.50 18.91 -11.05
CA GLY A 35 17.36 18.50 -10.29
C GLY A 35 16.21 18.39 -11.28
N ASP A 36 15.60 17.23 -11.34
CA ASP A 36 14.40 16.96 -12.08
C ASP A 36 13.40 18.10 -11.78
N LEU A 37 13.24 19.03 -12.73
CA LEU A 37 12.34 20.18 -12.63
C LEU A 37 10.89 19.77 -12.86
N SER A 38 10.50 18.55 -12.45
CA SER A 38 9.11 18.16 -12.43
C SER A 38 8.36 19.09 -11.46
N ILE A 39 7.41 19.84 -11.97
CA ILE A 39 6.55 20.70 -11.16
C ILE A 39 5.63 19.79 -10.36
N GLU A 40 5.89 19.69 -9.05
CA GLU A 40 5.00 18.99 -8.14
C GLU A 40 3.75 19.85 -7.88
N LEU A 41 2.58 19.26 -8.12
CA LEU A 41 1.28 19.92 -7.92
C LEU A 41 0.67 19.62 -6.55
N VAL A 42 1.51 19.29 -5.58
CA VAL A 42 1.11 19.05 -4.19
C VAL A 42 0.78 20.36 -3.51
N ASP A 43 -0.40 20.45 -2.87
CA ASP A 43 -0.79 21.65 -2.16
C ASP A 43 0.15 21.93 -0.97
N PRO A 44 0.74 23.15 -0.88
CA PRO A 44 1.68 23.46 0.19
C PRO A 44 1.01 23.64 1.57
N LYS A 45 -0.28 23.95 1.63
CA LYS A 45 -1.02 24.28 2.87
C LYS A 45 -2.05 23.24 3.26
N VAL A 46 -2.41 22.35 2.34
CA VAL A 46 -3.47 21.36 2.54
C VAL A 46 -2.89 19.97 2.29
N LEU A 47 -3.17 19.03 3.19
CA LEU A 47 -3.00 17.60 2.95
C LEU A 47 -4.29 17.09 2.32
N ARG A 48 -4.27 16.85 1.00
CA ARG A 48 -5.42 16.33 0.25
C ARG A 48 -5.31 14.82 0.15
N VAL A 49 -6.18 14.11 0.83
CA VAL A 49 -6.18 12.63 0.92
C VAL A 49 -7.26 12.05 0.02
N CYS A 50 -6.87 11.06 -0.78
CA CYS A 50 -7.80 10.24 -1.54
C CYS A 50 -8.33 9.13 -0.61
N ALA A 51 -9.63 9.08 -0.37
CA ALA A 51 -10.24 8.17 0.58
C ALA A 51 -11.57 7.59 0.07
N ASP A 52 -11.95 6.44 0.60
CA ASP A 52 -13.29 5.89 0.38
C ASP A 52 -14.27 6.46 1.43
N PRO A 53 -15.48 6.86 1.03
CA PRO A 53 -16.46 7.43 1.96
C PRO A 53 -17.01 6.42 2.99
N ARG A 54 -16.92 5.10 2.74
CA ARG A 54 -17.56 4.07 3.58
C ARG A 54 -16.83 2.72 3.57
N ASN A 55 -15.51 2.71 3.66
CA ASN A 55 -14.68 1.50 3.65
C ASN A 55 -14.00 1.27 5.00
N MET A 56 -14.78 0.95 6.04
CA MET A 56 -14.20 0.61 7.33
C MET A 56 -13.46 -0.75 7.27
N PRO A 57 -12.32 -0.87 7.95
CA PRO A 57 -11.70 0.03 8.94
C PRO A 57 -10.80 1.12 8.35
N PHE A 58 -10.67 1.25 7.04
CA PHE A 58 -9.72 2.16 6.38
C PHE A 58 -10.16 3.62 6.51
N SER A 59 -11.27 4.00 5.89
CA SER A 59 -11.76 5.37 5.89
C SER A 59 -13.29 5.45 5.81
N ASN A 60 -13.82 6.54 6.32
CA ASN A 60 -15.19 6.97 6.06
C ASN A 60 -15.31 8.50 6.13
N GLU A 61 -16.46 9.04 5.73
CA GLU A 61 -16.74 10.50 5.77
C GLU A 61 -16.78 11.09 7.18
N LYS A 62 -16.95 10.26 8.21
CA LYS A 62 -16.95 10.69 9.61
C LYS A 62 -15.55 10.78 10.22
N GLY A 63 -14.50 10.35 9.48
CA GLY A 63 -13.14 10.35 9.99
C GLY A 63 -12.84 9.25 11.00
N GLU A 64 -13.58 8.13 10.97
CA GLU A 64 -13.51 7.08 11.98
C GLU A 64 -12.52 5.95 11.65
N GLY A 65 -12.06 5.82 10.39
CA GLY A 65 -11.13 4.77 9.97
C GLY A 65 -9.68 5.04 10.39
N PHE A 66 -8.84 3.99 10.40
CA PHE A 66 -7.43 4.16 10.79
C PHE A 66 -6.64 5.01 9.77
N GLU A 67 -6.97 4.97 8.49
CA GLU A 67 -6.38 5.85 7.48
C GLU A 67 -6.78 7.31 7.70
N ASN A 68 -8.01 7.57 8.17
CA ASN A 68 -8.42 8.90 8.60
C ASN A 68 -7.55 9.36 9.79
N LYS A 69 -7.38 8.51 10.83
CA LYS A 69 -6.55 8.84 12.00
C LYS A 69 -5.09 9.05 11.64
N LEU A 70 -4.56 8.26 10.72
CA LEU A 70 -3.21 8.45 10.20
C LEU A 70 -3.10 9.77 9.41
N ALA A 71 -4.09 10.11 8.59
CA ALA A 71 -4.13 11.38 7.86
C ALA A 71 -4.21 12.59 8.81
N GLU A 72 -5.02 12.54 9.85
CA GLU A 72 -5.09 13.55 10.92
C GLU A 72 -3.72 13.73 11.60
N PHE A 73 -3.07 12.62 11.96
CA PHE A 73 -1.74 12.61 12.55
C PHE A 73 -0.68 13.25 11.62
N LEU A 74 -0.66 12.88 10.35
CA LEU A 74 0.29 13.43 9.37
C LEU A 74 0.03 14.90 9.07
N ALA A 75 -1.24 15.30 8.95
CA ALA A 75 -1.61 16.71 8.74
C ALA A 75 -1.11 17.60 9.88
N ALA A 76 -1.24 17.13 11.13
CA ALA A 76 -0.71 17.83 12.31
C ALA A 76 0.83 17.96 12.27
N LYS A 77 1.55 16.86 11.91
CA LYS A 77 3.01 16.87 11.77
C LYS A 77 3.50 17.80 10.66
N LEU A 78 2.75 17.90 9.58
CA LEU A 78 3.03 18.77 8.43
C LEU A 78 2.57 20.21 8.64
N GLN A 79 1.81 20.50 9.69
CA GLN A 79 1.15 21.78 9.93
C GLN A 79 0.26 22.20 8.74
N LYS A 80 -0.41 21.22 8.11
CA LYS A 80 -1.32 21.42 6.99
C LYS A 80 -2.77 21.21 7.43
N ARG A 81 -3.69 21.92 6.79
CA ARG A 81 -5.11 21.61 6.88
C ARG A 81 -5.35 20.26 6.21
N LEU A 82 -6.18 19.42 6.81
CA LEU A 82 -6.60 18.14 6.21
C LEU A 82 -7.84 18.35 5.34
N ASP A 83 -7.85 17.71 4.18
CA ASP A 83 -8.97 17.68 3.26
C ASP A 83 -9.06 16.31 2.56
N TYR A 84 -10.26 15.88 2.21
CA TYR A 84 -10.49 14.58 1.60
C TYR A 84 -11.14 14.70 0.23
N MET A 85 -10.65 13.90 -0.71
CA MET A 85 -11.33 13.58 -1.93
C MET A 85 -11.94 12.18 -1.79
N TYR A 86 -13.21 12.12 -1.51
CA TYR A 86 -13.93 10.87 -1.39
C TYR A 86 -14.36 10.31 -2.74
N PHE A 87 -14.02 9.04 -2.96
CA PHE A 87 -14.43 8.26 -4.11
C PHE A 87 -14.45 6.77 -3.72
N PRO A 88 -15.44 5.95 -4.15
CA PRO A 88 -15.45 4.53 -3.85
C PRO A 88 -14.17 3.82 -4.31
N GLN A 89 -13.57 3.03 -3.43
CA GLN A 89 -12.33 2.29 -3.70
C GLN A 89 -12.62 1.06 -4.56
N ALA A 90 -12.92 1.31 -5.82
CA ALA A 90 -13.24 0.35 -6.86
C ALA A 90 -12.38 0.61 -8.11
N THR A 91 -12.66 -0.10 -9.20
CA THR A 91 -11.98 0.10 -10.49
C THR A 91 -11.99 1.57 -10.90
N GLY A 92 -10.81 2.14 -11.11
CA GLY A 92 -10.65 3.55 -11.51
C GLY A 92 -10.42 4.53 -10.36
N PHE A 93 -10.40 4.09 -9.10
CA PHE A 93 -10.14 4.95 -7.94
C PHE A 93 -8.90 5.83 -8.14
N VAL A 94 -7.72 5.24 -8.40
CA VAL A 94 -6.47 5.98 -8.60
C VAL A 94 -6.60 7.00 -9.73
N ARG A 95 -7.16 6.59 -10.87
CA ARG A 95 -7.31 7.46 -12.05
C ARG A 95 -8.23 8.65 -11.79
N MET A 96 -9.33 8.42 -11.07
CA MET A 96 -10.37 9.45 -10.83
C MET A 96 -10.03 10.35 -9.65
N THR A 97 -9.05 10.02 -8.84
CA THR A 97 -8.64 10.78 -7.63
C THR A 97 -7.21 11.31 -7.78
N LEU A 98 -6.20 10.50 -7.46
CA LEU A 98 -4.78 10.88 -7.48
C LEU A 98 -4.32 11.28 -8.89
N GLY A 99 -4.62 10.48 -9.89
CA GLY A 99 -4.26 10.72 -11.29
C GLY A 99 -4.94 11.95 -11.88
N ALA A 100 -6.14 12.28 -11.41
CA ALA A 100 -6.87 13.50 -11.79
C ALA A 100 -6.47 14.74 -10.95
N HIS A 101 -5.41 14.67 -10.15
CA HIS A 101 -4.91 15.75 -9.28
C HIS A 101 -5.93 16.28 -8.25
N ARG A 102 -6.93 15.47 -7.88
CA ARG A 102 -7.97 15.87 -6.92
C ARG A 102 -7.53 15.67 -5.48
N CYS A 103 -6.50 14.88 -5.25
CA CYS A 103 -5.83 14.61 -3.97
C CYS A 103 -4.33 14.40 -4.21
N ASP A 104 -3.52 14.30 -3.15
CA ASP A 104 -2.06 14.22 -3.24
C ASP A 104 -1.48 12.94 -2.63
N VAL A 105 -2.29 12.15 -1.95
CA VAL A 105 -1.86 10.90 -1.34
C VAL A 105 -3.02 9.92 -1.18
N ILE A 106 -2.74 8.64 -1.44
CA ILE A 106 -3.56 7.49 -1.05
C ILE A 106 -2.88 6.89 0.18
N MET A 107 -3.60 6.69 1.28
CA MET A 107 -2.98 6.29 2.55
C MET A 107 -2.52 4.84 2.56
N GLY A 108 -3.25 3.92 1.94
CA GLY A 108 -2.90 2.50 1.88
C GLY A 108 -2.77 1.99 0.44
N PHE A 109 -1.54 1.60 0.05
CA PHE A 109 -1.29 1.02 -1.27
C PHE A 109 -0.26 -0.10 -1.20
N PRO A 110 -0.50 -1.28 -1.81
CA PRO A 110 0.45 -2.38 -1.82
C PRO A 110 1.74 -1.99 -2.55
N GLN A 111 2.89 -2.39 -2.01
CA GLN A 111 4.16 -2.19 -2.69
C GLN A 111 4.27 -3.09 -3.92
N GLY A 112 4.85 -2.53 -5.00
CA GLY A 112 5.06 -3.24 -6.27
C GLY A 112 3.91 -3.14 -7.25
N ASP A 113 2.92 -2.29 -6.99
CA ASP A 113 1.86 -1.94 -7.94
C ASP A 113 2.26 -0.66 -8.70
N ASP A 114 2.19 -0.70 -10.03
CA ASP A 114 2.68 0.35 -10.93
C ASP A 114 1.67 1.51 -11.13
N LEU A 115 0.48 1.42 -10.54
CA LEU A 115 -0.54 2.47 -10.66
C LEU A 115 -0.16 3.76 -9.94
N VAL A 116 0.72 3.67 -8.94
CA VAL A 116 1.20 4.81 -8.16
C VAL A 116 2.69 4.67 -7.86
N GLN A 117 3.34 5.79 -7.53
CA GLN A 117 4.66 5.74 -6.91
C GLN A 117 4.51 5.50 -5.42
N GLY A 118 4.89 4.30 -4.94
CA GLY A 118 4.82 3.94 -3.52
C GLY A 118 5.87 4.64 -2.65
N THR A 119 5.50 5.02 -1.42
CA THR A 119 6.47 5.37 -0.36
C THR A 119 7.17 4.12 0.19
N ASN A 120 8.07 4.29 1.15
CA ASN A 120 8.47 3.19 2.01
C ASN A 120 7.23 2.61 2.71
N PRO A 121 7.20 1.30 3.00
CA PRO A 121 6.07 0.72 3.72
C PRO A 121 6.03 1.27 5.14
N TYR A 122 4.85 1.51 5.65
CA TYR A 122 4.64 1.89 7.04
C TYR A 122 3.97 0.79 7.86
N TYR A 123 3.46 -0.26 7.19
CA TYR A 123 3.07 -1.49 7.87
C TYR A 123 3.18 -2.70 6.96
N ARG A 124 3.26 -3.85 7.61
CA ARG A 124 3.22 -5.18 7.00
C ARG A 124 2.13 -5.98 7.67
N THR A 125 1.34 -6.69 6.88
CA THR A 125 0.24 -7.53 7.36
C THR A 125 -0.03 -8.64 6.35
N ALA A 126 -0.90 -9.59 6.72
CA ALA A 126 -1.27 -10.72 5.88
C ALA A 126 -2.78 -10.85 5.77
N TYR A 127 -3.26 -11.68 4.83
CA TYR A 127 -4.56 -12.29 5.00
C TYR A 127 -4.56 -13.13 6.27
N ALA A 128 -5.70 -13.21 6.95
CA ALA A 128 -5.80 -13.87 8.22
C ALA A 128 -7.02 -14.79 8.29
N LEU A 129 -6.86 -15.90 8.98
CA LEU A 129 -7.95 -16.75 9.41
C LEU A 129 -8.63 -16.11 10.62
N VAL A 130 -9.95 -16.05 10.61
CA VAL A 130 -10.78 -15.61 11.73
C VAL A 130 -11.59 -16.80 12.20
N ALA A 131 -11.52 -17.08 13.50
CA ALA A 131 -12.19 -18.22 14.11
C ALA A 131 -12.80 -17.85 15.47
N LYS A 132 -13.79 -18.62 15.93
CA LYS A 132 -14.33 -18.48 17.27
C LYS A 132 -13.34 -18.97 18.31
N PRO A 133 -13.28 -18.36 19.49
CA PRO A 133 -12.57 -18.93 20.63
C PRO A 133 -13.10 -20.32 20.98
N GLY A 134 -12.20 -21.28 21.23
CA GLY A 134 -12.53 -22.66 21.54
C GLY A 134 -12.91 -23.51 20.31
N SER A 135 -12.75 -23.02 19.09
CA SER A 135 -13.03 -23.79 17.86
C SER A 135 -11.94 -24.81 17.51
N GLY A 136 -10.73 -24.68 18.11
CA GLY A 136 -9.55 -25.46 17.76
C GLY A 136 -8.85 -24.99 16.48
N LEU A 137 -9.28 -23.83 15.90
CA LEU A 137 -8.71 -23.24 14.69
C LEU A 137 -7.86 -21.98 14.99
N GLU A 138 -7.71 -21.60 16.25
CA GLU A 138 -7.10 -20.33 16.67
C GLU A 138 -5.63 -20.21 16.28
N GLU A 139 -4.93 -21.33 16.16
CA GLU A 139 -3.49 -21.36 15.82
C GLU A 139 -3.24 -21.83 14.38
N VAL A 140 -4.27 -21.80 13.53
CA VAL A 140 -4.12 -22.16 12.12
C VAL A 140 -3.54 -21.01 11.35
N ASP A 141 -2.27 -21.10 10.99
CA ASP A 141 -1.49 -20.09 10.29
C ASP A 141 -1.12 -20.47 8.84
N SER A 142 -1.66 -21.60 8.36
CA SER A 142 -1.52 -22.09 6.98
C SER A 142 -2.78 -22.82 6.52
N LEU A 143 -3.16 -22.62 5.26
CA LEU A 143 -4.28 -23.32 4.60
C LEU A 143 -3.99 -24.80 4.29
N LYS A 144 -2.77 -25.27 4.58
CA LYS A 144 -2.39 -26.70 4.52
C LYS A 144 -2.80 -27.47 5.77
N ASP A 145 -3.23 -26.77 6.81
CA ASP A 145 -3.59 -27.41 8.08
C ASP A 145 -4.77 -28.34 7.90
N THR A 146 -4.60 -29.58 8.35
CA THR A 146 -5.60 -30.63 8.20
C THR A 146 -6.88 -30.37 8.99
N ARG A 147 -6.81 -29.52 10.03
CA ARG A 147 -8.00 -29.09 10.80
C ARG A 147 -9.03 -28.34 9.98
N LEU A 148 -8.62 -27.77 8.83
CA LEU A 148 -9.49 -27.07 7.90
C LEU A 148 -10.28 -28.00 6.97
N LYS A 149 -9.91 -29.27 6.87
CA LYS A 149 -10.67 -30.25 6.09
C LYS A 149 -12.07 -30.37 6.66
N ASP A 150 -13.05 -30.45 5.78
CA ASP A 150 -14.47 -30.57 6.12
C ASP A 150 -15.10 -29.36 6.85
N LYS A 151 -14.34 -28.27 7.01
CA LYS A 151 -14.85 -27.01 7.57
C LYS A 151 -15.53 -26.15 6.52
N HIS A 152 -16.58 -25.46 6.92
CA HIS A 152 -17.21 -24.41 6.13
C HIS A 152 -16.38 -23.12 6.28
N ILE A 153 -15.64 -22.76 5.24
CA ILE A 153 -14.72 -21.61 5.29
C ILE A 153 -15.24 -20.49 4.41
N GLY A 154 -15.46 -19.33 5.01
CA GLY A 154 -15.78 -18.10 4.29
C GLY A 154 -14.56 -17.57 3.55
N ILE A 155 -14.73 -17.20 2.26
CA ILE A 155 -13.68 -16.66 1.42
C ILE A 155 -14.21 -15.58 0.50
N VAL A 156 -13.47 -14.48 0.36
CA VAL A 156 -13.79 -13.47 -0.66
C VAL A 156 -13.29 -13.95 -2.01
N ALA A 157 -14.20 -14.17 -2.95
CA ALA A 157 -13.89 -14.70 -4.27
C ALA A 157 -12.92 -13.82 -5.05
N GLY A 158 -11.95 -14.40 -5.74
CA GLY A 158 -10.97 -13.68 -6.54
C GLY A 158 -9.80 -13.09 -5.74
N THR A 159 -9.74 -13.33 -4.43
CA THR A 159 -8.58 -12.94 -3.59
C THR A 159 -7.48 -14.02 -3.62
N PRO A 160 -6.21 -13.66 -3.31
CA PRO A 160 -5.11 -14.61 -3.24
C PRO A 160 -5.38 -15.87 -2.40
N PRO A 161 -5.99 -15.79 -1.20
CA PRO A 161 -6.31 -16.98 -0.43
C PRO A 161 -7.30 -17.94 -1.10
N ALA A 162 -8.17 -17.46 -1.98
CA ALA A 162 -9.09 -18.33 -2.71
C ALA A 162 -8.33 -19.32 -3.63
N THR A 163 -7.22 -18.87 -4.23
CA THR A 163 -6.32 -19.73 -5.02
C THR A 163 -5.63 -20.76 -4.12
N GLU A 164 -5.13 -20.35 -2.95
CA GLU A 164 -4.53 -21.28 -1.99
C GLU A 164 -5.52 -22.32 -1.46
N MET A 165 -6.77 -21.91 -1.18
CA MET A 165 -7.82 -22.84 -0.79
C MET A 165 -8.10 -23.89 -1.88
N ALA A 166 -8.10 -23.46 -3.16
CA ALA A 166 -8.30 -24.37 -4.28
C ALA A 166 -7.15 -25.39 -4.38
N VAL A 167 -5.90 -24.94 -4.25
CA VAL A 167 -4.71 -25.82 -4.27
C VAL A 167 -4.75 -26.84 -3.13
N ASN A 168 -5.23 -26.45 -1.95
CA ASN A 168 -5.31 -27.31 -0.76
C ASN A 168 -6.62 -28.10 -0.65
N GLY A 169 -7.49 -28.07 -1.68
CA GLY A 169 -8.71 -28.85 -1.72
C GLY A 169 -9.82 -28.38 -0.76
N LEU A 170 -9.77 -27.11 -0.32
CA LEU A 170 -10.72 -26.55 0.67
C LEU A 170 -11.98 -25.92 0.02
N MET A 171 -12.13 -26.00 -1.30
CA MET A 171 -13.23 -25.32 -2.01
C MET A 171 -14.58 -26.04 -1.90
N ALA A 172 -14.61 -27.33 -1.55
CA ALA A 172 -15.85 -28.13 -1.53
C ALA A 172 -16.90 -27.55 -0.57
N ASN A 173 -16.46 -27.04 0.59
CA ASN A 173 -17.31 -26.45 1.63
C ASN A 173 -17.08 -24.93 1.79
N ALA A 174 -16.46 -24.29 0.79
CA ALA A 174 -16.22 -22.86 0.85
C ALA A 174 -17.51 -22.06 0.64
N LYS A 175 -17.71 -21.04 1.46
CA LYS A 175 -18.75 -20.03 1.26
C LYS A 175 -18.16 -18.79 0.62
N PRO A 176 -18.46 -18.49 -0.67
CA PRO A 176 -17.92 -17.34 -1.35
C PRO A 176 -18.65 -16.05 -0.95
N TYR A 177 -17.88 -14.96 -0.80
CA TYR A 177 -18.36 -13.59 -0.68
C TYR A 177 -17.84 -12.77 -1.86
N GLN A 178 -18.55 -11.73 -2.25
CA GLN A 178 -18.16 -10.90 -3.40
C GLN A 178 -16.99 -10.00 -3.07
N LEU A 179 -16.01 -9.89 -3.98
CA LEU A 179 -14.91 -8.95 -3.88
C LEU A 179 -15.34 -7.51 -4.19
N MET A 180 -16.09 -7.35 -5.27
CA MET A 180 -16.55 -6.04 -5.73
C MET A 180 -17.99 -5.84 -5.29
N ILE A 181 -18.17 -5.00 -4.30
CA ILE A 181 -19.46 -4.60 -3.72
C ILE A 181 -19.58 -3.08 -3.68
N ASP A 182 -20.79 -2.59 -3.58
CA ASP A 182 -21.02 -1.18 -3.26
C ASP A 182 -20.83 -0.99 -1.73
N THR A 183 -19.65 -0.51 -1.34
CA THR A 183 -19.30 -0.28 0.07
C THR A 183 -20.25 0.66 0.79
N ARG A 184 -21.07 1.44 0.05
CA ARG A 184 -22.08 2.33 0.63
C ARG A 184 -23.25 1.57 1.24
N VAL A 185 -23.50 0.34 0.84
CA VAL A 185 -24.65 -0.47 1.29
C VAL A 185 -24.25 -1.79 1.92
N ASP A 186 -23.15 -2.41 1.48
CA ASP A 186 -22.74 -3.76 1.87
C ASP A 186 -21.28 -3.83 2.33
N SER A 187 -20.95 -4.86 3.12
CA SER A 187 -19.59 -5.24 3.49
C SER A 187 -19.46 -6.76 3.51
N SER A 188 -18.69 -7.31 2.59
CA SER A 188 -18.38 -8.75 2.55
C SER A 188 -17.69 -9.21 3.84
N ALA A 189 -16.85 -8.38 4.44
CA ALA A 189 -16.21 -8.69 5.71
C ALA A 189 -17.22 -8.76 6.85
N ALA A 190 -18.12 -7.78 6.98
CA ALA A 190 -19.16 -7.80 7.99
C ALA A 190 -20.09 -9.02 7.83
N ALA A 191 -20.56 -9.28 6.61
CA ALA A 191 -21.40 -10.44 6.31
C ALA A 191 -20.70 -11.76 6.64
N MET A 192 -19.40 -11.90 6.38
CA MET A 192 -18.62 -13.08 6.75
C MET A 192 -18.53 -13.25 8.28
N ILE A 193 -18.31 -12.17 9.01
CA ILE A 193 -18.24 -12.20 10.48
C ILE A 193 -19.61 -12.54 11.09
N ASP A 194 -20.70 -12.02 10.53
CA ASP A 194 -22.07 -12.41 10.94
C ASP A 194 -22.35 -13.89 10.70
N ASP A 195 -21.89 -14.43 9.59
CA ASP A 195 -22.01 -15.87 9.31
C ASP A 195 -21.15 -16.70 10.26
N LEU A 196 -19.95 -16.25 10.59
CA LEU A 196 -19.07 -16.92 11.54
C LEU A 196 -19.67 -16.90 12.95
N THR A 197 -20.12 -15.76 13.44
CA THR A 197 -20.70 -15.61 14.79
C THR A 197 -22.00 -16.41 14.94
N SER A 198 -22.83 -16.47 13.90
CA SER A 198 -24.06 -17.28 13.89
C SER A 198 -23.82 -18.77 13.65
N GLY A 199 -22.59 -19.21 13.35
CA GLY A 199 -22.25 -20.62 13.11
C GLY A 199 -22.64 -21.15 11.72
N ARG A 200 -22.88 -20.26 10.76
CA ARG A 200 -23.11 -20.65 9.36
C ARG A 200 -21.81 -21.02 8.62
N ILE A 201 -20.67 -20.57 9.15
CA ILE A 201 -19.33 -20.99 8.76
C ILE A 201 -18.50 -21.27 10.02
N ASP A 202 -17.45 -22.08 9.88
CA ASP A 202 -16.54 -22.46 10.98
C ASP A 202 -15.36 -21.47 11.11
N ALA A 203 -14.91 -20.91 9.98
CA ALA A 203 -13.85 -19.92 9.90
C ALA A 203 -14.07 -18.98 8.72
N GLY A 204 -13.45 -17.82 8.75
CA GLY A 204 -13.44 -16.87 7.64
C GLY A 204 -12.03 -16.44 7.29
N ILE A 205 -11.74 -16.20 6.01
CA ILE A 205 -10.45 -15.66 5.56
C ILE A 205 -10.67 -14.26 5.03
N LEU A 206 -10.05 -13.28 5.69
CA LEU A 206 -10.16 -11.87 5.38
C LEU A 206 -8.78 -11.22 5.23
N TRP A 207 -8.74 -10.08 4.55
CA TRP A 207 -7.61 -9.18 4.59
C TRP A 207 -7.35 -8.70 6.04
N GLY A 208 -6.10 -8.77 6.52
CA GLY A 208 -5.74 -8.60 7.91
C GLY A 208 -6.37 -7.40 8.63
N PRO A 209 -6.30 -6.16 8.10
CA PRO A 209 -6.97 -5.02 8.71
C PRO A 209 -8.47 -5.21 8.91
N MET A 210 -9.17 -5.79 7.94
CA MET A 210 -10.60 -6.10 8.07
C MET A 210 -10.82 -7.22 9.10
N ALA A 211 -10.02 -8.28 9.05
CA ALA A 211 -10.08 -9.39 10.00
C ALA A 211 -9.97 -8.88 11.44
N GLY A 212 -8.92 -8.10 11.73
CA GLY A 212 -8.66 -7.59 13.07
C GLY A 212 -9.74 -6.64 13.58
N TYR A 213 -10.18 -5.71 12.74
CA TYR A 213 -11.20 -4.73 13.10
C TYR A 213 -12.54 -5.38 13.46
N TYR A 214 -13.08 -6.21 12.59
CA TYR A 214 -14.39 -6.85 12.82
C TYR A 214 -14.31 -7.90 13.92
N ALA A 215 -13.21 -8.65 14.02
CA ALA A 215 -13.00 -9.61 15.11
C ALA A 215 -12.97 -8.95 16.49
N LYS A 216 -12.30 -7.80 16.60
CA LYS A 216 -12.23 -7.01 17.84
C LYS A 216 -13.60 -6.49 18.28
N GLN A 217 -14.50 -6.17 17.35
CA GLN A 217 -15.84 -5.66 17.64
C GLN A 217 -16.87 -6.77 17.91
N SER A 218 -16.55 -8.01 17.62
CA SER A 218 -17.43 -9.14 17.89
C SER A 218 -17.57 -9.39 19.39
N ASN A 219 -18.71 -9.95 19.81
CA ASN A 219 -18.93 -10.32 21.21
C ASN A 219 -19.37 -11.81 21.30
N PRO A 220 -18.53 -12.73 21.85
CA PRO A 220 -17.15 -12.46 22.28
C PRO A 220 -16.21 -12.09 21.11
N PRO A 221 -15.07 -11.43 21.38
CA PRO A 221 -14.06 -11.17 20.35
C PRO A 221 -13.61 -12.46 19.69
N LEU A 222 -13.41 -12.41 18.36
CA LEU A 222 -12.93 -13.53 17.56
C LEU A 222 -11.40 -13.58 17.56
N HIS A 223 -10.85 -14.76 17.31
CA HIS A 223 -9.42 -14.96 17.15
C HIS A 223 -9.00 -14.66 15.70
N VAL A 224 -7.84 -14.00 15.53
CA VAL A 224 -7.30 -13.63 14.22
C VAL A 224 -5.87 -14.15 14.10
N THR A 225 -5.65 -15.05 13.16
CA THR A 225 -4.33 -15.65 12.92
C THR A 225 -3.85 -15.31 11.52
N PRO A 226 -2.78 -14.50 11.37
CA PRO A 226 -2.19 -14.20 10.07
C PRO A 226 -1.68 -15.46 9.37
N LEU A 227 -2.01 -15.61 8.08
CA LEU A 227 -1.58 -16.72 7.24
C LEU A 227 -0.18 -16.41 6.68
N VAL A 228 0.86 -16.71 7.44
CA VAL A 228 2.24 -16.35 7.12
C VAL A 228 3.09 -17.52 6.62
N HIS A 229 2.61 -18.75 6.77
CA HIS A 229 3.36 -19.97 6.44
C HIS A 229 2.97 -20.60 5.08
N GLU A 230 2.35 -19.81 4.20
CA GLU A 230 2.11 -20.26 2.83
C GLU A 230 3.38 -20.19 1.99
N THR A 231 3.81 -21.34 1.45
CA THR A 231 5.06 -21.49 0.70
C THR A 231 4.85 -21.68 -0.82
N SER A 232 3.60 -21.82 -1.25
CA SER A 232 3.22 -22.03 -2.65
C SER A 232 2.10 -21.06 -3.02
N GLY A 233 1.92 -20.80 -4.32
CA GLY A 233 0.85 -19.94 -4.83
C GLY A 233 1.06 -18.44 -4.63
N PRO A 234 -0.01 -17.65 -4.66
CA PRO A 234 0.09 -16.20 -4.54
C PRO A 234 0.47 -15.77 -3.12
N LYS A 235 1.18 -14.65 -3.03
CA LYS A 235 1.55 -14.07 -1.72
C LYS A 235 0.31 -13.72 -0.92
N LEU A 236 0.33 -14.03 0.38
CA LEU A 236 -0.70 -13.62 1.34
C LEU A 236 -0.22 -12.49 2.28
N VAL A 237 1.08 -12.22 2.30
CA VAL A 237 1.72 -11.17 3.13
C VAL A 237 2.11 -9.99 2.24
N TYR A 238 1.75 -8.78 2.68
CA TYR A 238 1.98 -7.56 1.92
C TYR A 238 2.61 -6.47 2.78
N ARG A 239 3.47 -5.67 2.14
CA ARG A 239 3.96 -4.40 2.66
C ARG A 239 3.11 -3.28 2.07
N ILE A 240 2.59 -2.42 2.91
CA ILE A 240 1.70 -1.34 2.54
C ILE A 240 2.39 -0.01 2.81
N GLY A 241 2.45 0.82 1.79
CA GLY A 241 2.93 2.20 1.84
C GLY A 241 1.83 3.17 1.45
N MET A 242 2.19 4.43 1.29
CA MET A 242 1.31 5.45 0.72
C MET A 242 1.57 5.55 -0.78
N GLY A 243 0.53 5.86 -1.56
CA GLY A 243 0.63 6.09 -3.00
C GLY A 243 0.63 7.58 -3.33
N VAL A 244 1.59 8.02 -4.15
CA VAL A 244 1.68 9.38 -4.70
C VAL A 244 1.83 9.32 -6.22
N ARG A 245 1.69 10.46 -6.91
CA ARG A 245 1.96 10.52 -8.35
C ARG A 245 3.45 10.31 -8.65
N PRO A 246 3.81 9.71 -9.77
CA PRO A 246 5.22 9.53 -10.15
C PRO A 246 6.03 10.84 -10.20
N ALA A 247 5.41 11.97 -10.53
CA ALA A 247 6.06 13.27 -10.57
C ALA A 247 6.36 13.86 -9.16
N ASP A 248 5.66 13.42 -8.11
CA ASP A 248 5.71 14.02 -6.78
C ASP A 248 6.84 13.43 -5.91
N GLN A 249 8.09 13.51 -6.37
CA GLN A 249 9.22 12.87 -5.73
C GLN A 249 9.66 13.55 -4.41
N ASN A 250 9.56 14.88 -4.30
CA ASN A 250 9.85 15.61 -3.05
C ASN A 250 8.79 15.26 -1.99
N TRP A 251 7.53 15.19 -2.40
CA TRP A 251 6.42 14.78 -1.55
C TRP A 251 6.63 13.36 -1.01
N LYS A 252 6.96 12.41 -1.90
CA LYS A 252 7.32 11.05 -1.50
C LYS A 252 8.45 11.04 -0.46
N ARG A 253 9.54 11.81 -0.69
CA ARG A 253 10.65 11.90 0.26
C ARG A 253 10.20 12.46 1.61
N GLN A 254 9.32 13.45 1.62
CA GLN A 254 8.77 14.03 2.85
C GLN A 254 7.93 13.00 3.62
N LEU A 255 7.05 12.26 2.94
CA LEU A 255 6.26 11.18 3.55
C LEU A 255 7.16 10.07 4.11
N ASN A 256 8.21 9.67 3.38
CA ASN A 256 9.16 8.65 3.86
C ASN A 256 9.86 9.07 5.16
N ARG A 257 10.26 10.34 5.29
CA ARG A 257 10.82 10.87 6.56
C ARG A 257 9.79 10.81 7.69
N LEU A 258 8.56 11.25 7.43
CA LEU A 258 7.48 11.20 8.43
C LEU A 258 7.18 9.78 8.90
N ILE A 259 7.15 8.80 7.98
CA ILE A 259 6.97 7.38 8.31
C ILE A 259 8.10 6.93 9.24
N GLN A 260 9.36 7.16 8.85
CA GLN A 260 10.53 6.73 9.61
C GLN A 260 10.58 7.35 11.02
N GLU A 261 10.31 8.65 11.13
CA GLU A 261 10.39 9.40 12.39
C GLU A 261 9.23 9.07 13.35
N ASN A 262 8.14 8.52 12.85
CA ASN A 262 6.91 8.36 13.63
C ASN A 262 6.36 6.92 13.64
N GLN A 263 7.18 5.91 13.28
CA GLN A 263 6.75 4.52 13.18
C GLN A 263 6.02 3.99 14.43
N PRO A 264 6.48 4.25 15.67
CA PRO A 264 5.77 3.79 16.87
C PRO A 264 4.34 4.36 17.00
N ALA A 265 4.15 5.64 16.68
CA ALA A 265 2.83 6.27 16.71
C ALA A 265 1.90 5.71 15.61
N ILE A 266 2.46 5.46 14.43
CA ILE A 266 1.74 4.82 13.31
C ILE A 266 1.31 3.41 13.72
N ASN A 267 2.21 2.60 14.27
CA ASN A 267 1.90 1.25 14.76
C ASN A 267 0.78 1.29 15.81
N LYS A 268 0.86 2.24 16.74
CA LYS A 268 -0.19 2.39 17.76
C LYS A 268 -1.56 2.65 17.13
N ILE A 269 -1.66 3.58 16.18
CA ILE A 269 -2.92 3.84 15.46
C ILE A 269 -3.46 2.55 14.84
N MET A 270 -2.62 1.78 14.15
CA MET A 270 -3.02 0.54 13.49
C MET A 270 -3.49 -0.54 14.49
N LEU A 271 -2.74 -0.72 15.59
CA LEU A 271 -3.04 -1.70 16.64
C LEU A 271 -4.33 -1.35 17.40
N ASP A 272 -4.62 -0.05 17.59
CA ASP A 272 -5.86 0.41 18.20
C ASP A 272 -7.10 -0.03 17.38
N PHE A 273 -6.95 -0.24 16.07
CA PHE A 273 -7.98 -0.80 15.19
C PHE A 273 -7.94 -2.33 15.09
N GLY A 274 -7.01 -3.00 15.78
CA GLY A 274 -6.87 -4.45 15.75
C GLY A 274 -6.13 -4.97 14.51
N VAL A 275 -5.47 -4.11 13.74
CA VAL A 275 -4.71 -4.56 12.57
C VAL A 275 -3.59 -5.52 12.99
N PRO A 276 -3.55 -6.75 12.45
CA PRO A 276 -2.49 -7.71 12.77
C PRO A 276 -1.20 -7.30 12.06
N LEU A 277 -0.39 -6.49 12.75
CA LEU A 277 0.89 -6.02 12.26
C LEU A 277 1.94 -7.11 12.36
N LEU A 278 2.81 -7.18 11.35
CA LEU A 278 3.92 -8.12 11.26
C LEU A 278 5.25 -7.37 11.15
N ASP A 279 6.28 -7.89 11.81
CA ASP A 279 7.66 -7.46 11.59
C ASP A 279 8.23 -8.07 10.29
N GLU A 280 9.48 -7.77 9.97
CA GLU A 280 10.14 -8.28 8.76
C GLU A 280 10.39 -9.80 8.80
N GLY A 281 10.27 -10.43 9.97
CA GLY A 281 10.38 -11.87 10.19
C GLY A 281 9.03 -12.57 10.30
N ASP A 282 7.93 -11.94 9.89
CA ASP A 282 6.55 -12.44 9.96
C ASP A 282 6.02 -12.66 11.38
N LYS A 283 6.68 -12.06 12.40
CA LYS A 283 6.22 -12.14 13.80
C LYS A 283 5.25 -11.00 14.09
N PRO A 284 4.21 -11.27 14.90
CA PRO A 284 3.26 -10.24 15.32
C PRO A 284 3.94 -9.11 16.10
N ILE A 285 3.65 -7.87 15.71
CA ILE A 285 3.96 -6.68 16.51
C ILE A 285 2.79 -6.48 17.47
N LEU A 286 3.05 -6.55 18.77
CA LEU A 286 2.04 -6.36 19.81
C LEU A 286 2.04 -4.92 20.30
N ALA A 287 0.90 -4.46 20.82
CA ALA A 287 0.85 -3.21 21.54
C ALA A 287 1.77 -3.29 22.78
N GLU A 288 2.63 -2.27 22.98
CA GLU A 288 3.40 -2.18 24.22
C GLU A 288 2.42 -2.12 25.39
N THR A 289 2.50 -3.11 26.26
CA THR A 289 1.72 -3.11 27.49
C THR A 289 2.31 -1.99 28.38
N THR A 290 1.65 -0.84 28.40
CA THR A 290 1.99 0.24 29.34
C THR A 290 1.81 -0.33 30.75
N LYS A 291 2.93 -0.64 31.44
CA LYS A 291 2.95 -1.02 32.87
C LYS A 291 2.70 0.19 33.73
#